data_6d1695ff8a9f1d6819779bde2f350982
#
_entry.id   6d1695ff8a9f1d6819779bde2f350982
#
_cell.length_a   1.000
_cell.length_b   1.000
_cell.length_c   1.000
_cell.angle_alpha   90.00
_cell.angle_beta   90.00
_cell.angle_gamma   90.00
#
_symmetry.space_group_name_H-M   'P 1'
#
loop_
_entity.id
_entity.type
_entity.pdbx_description
1 polymer ?
#
loop_
_entity_poly.entity_id
_entity_poly.type
_entity_poly.pdbx_seq_one_letter_code
_entity_poly.pdbx_strand_id
1 'polypeptide(L)'
;MSLTNPQIAEHFQELADLLEFGGTNPFRIRAYRNSVRVIEDYPESVADLARNESFDLTDIPGIGDAVAKKIKVLVDTGELPQLQELKATIPESVLDLLRVPGMGPKKAAVLYKELDVQSLEDLAEACRNDRVKNLKGFGAKTQQAILDGIQIAAAANERIYWATADELVQRLRTHLKKCKAIQELEFAGSYRRGKETVGDLDVLVGGCHGLRGSWS
;
A
#
# COMPACT_ATOMS: atom_id res chain seq x y z
N MET A 1 0.43 4.99 19.65
CA MET A 1 0.83 3.65 19.15
C MET A 1 2.15 3.81 18.40
N SER A 2 3.13 2.93 18.62
CA SER A 2 4.39 2.98 17.87
C SER A 2 4.15 2.44 16.46
N LEU A 3 4.69 3.11 15.43
CA LEU A 3 4.65 2.61 14.06
C LEU A 3 5.53 1.36 13.93
N THR A 4 5.06 0.36 13.22
CA THR A 4 5.85 -0.83 12.85
C THR A 4 6.73 -0.56 11.63
N ASN A 5 7.78 -1.34 11.43
CA ASN A 5 8.63 -1.21 10.23
C ASN A 5 7.84 -1.30 8.91
N PRO A 6 6.90 -2.25 8.71
CA PRO A 6 6.06 -2.28 7.53
C PRO A 6 5.22 -1.00 7.33
N GLN A 7 4.68 -0.42 8.41
CA GLN A 7 3.92 0.84 8.31
C GLN A 7 4.81 2.02 7.91
N ILE A 8 6.03 2.11 8.44
CA ILE A 8 7.00 3.13 8.02
C ILE A 8 7.35 2.93 6.54
N ALA A 9 7.65 1.69 6.13
CA ALA A 9 7.99 1.34 4.76
C ALA A 9 6.86 1.70 3.77
N GLU A 10 5.60 1.44 4.13
CA GLU A 10 4.42 1.79 3.34
C GLU A 10 4.35 3.29 3.04
N HIS A 11 4.58 4.15 4.03
CA HIS A 11 4.61 5.62 3.80
C HIS A 11 5.72 6.04 2.84
N PHE A 12 6.88 5.40 2.92
CA PHE A 12 7.98 5.69 1.99
C PHE A 12 7.75 5.11 0.59
N GLN A 13 7.08 3.97 0.48
CA GLN A 13 6.67 3.40 -0.80
C GLN A 13 5.67 4.32 -1.49
N GLU A 14 4.64 4.76 -0.78
CA GLU A 14 3.65 5.70 -1.31
C GLU A 14 4.29 7.02 -1.73
N LEU A 15 5.19 7.57 -0.91
CA LEU A 15 5.97 8.78 -1.26
C LEU A 15 6.77 8.58 -2.55
N ALA A 16 7.44 7.43 -2.70
CA ALA A 16 8.21 7.12 -3.90
C ALA A 16 7.32 7.03 -5.15
N ASP A 17 6.14 6.42 -5.02
CA ASP A 17 5.19 6.24 -6.12
C ASP A 17 4.60 7.58 -6.58
N LEU A 18 4.20 8.46 -5.66
CA LEU A 18 3.70 9.79 -6.02
C LEU A 18 4.78 10.69 -6.62
N LEU A 19 6.02 10.61 -6.12
CA LEU A 19 7.15 11.32 -6.71
C LEU A 19 7.48 10.81 -8.12
N GLU A 20 7.37 9.51 -8.36
CA GLU A 20 7.58 8.92 -9.69
C GLU A 20 6.47 9.30 -10.66
N PHE A 21 5.21 9.31 -10.21
CA PHE A 21 4.07 9.81 -10.96
C PHE A 21 4.28 11.28 -11.37
N GLY A 22 4.73 12.11 -10.44
CA GLY A 22 5.04 13.52 -10.68
C GLY A 22 6.28 13.78 -11.53
N GLY A 23 7.04 12.74 -11.92
CA GLY A 23 8.23 12.86 -12.76
C GLY A 23 9.46 13.42 -12.03
N THR A 24 9.55 13.23 -10.72
CA THR A 24 10.70 13.65 -9.91
C THR A 24 11.99 12.88 -10.30
N ASN A 25 13.14 13.43 -9.91
CA ASN A 25 14.45 12.86 -10.15
C ASN A 25 14.54 11.37 -9.77
N PRO A 26 14.88 10.47 -10.74
CA PRO A 26 14.93 9.02 -10.52
C PRO A 26 15.87 8.56 -9.40
N PHE A 27 16.96 9.30 -9.15
CA PHE A 27 17.89 8.96 -8.07
C PHE A 27 17.24 9.11 -6.69
N ARG A 28 16.41 10.14 -6.52
CA ARG A 28 15.67 10.37 -5.27
C ARG A 28 14.61 9.28 -5.05
N ILE A 29 13.89 8.91 -6.10
CA ILE A 29 12.92 7.81 -6.05
C ILE A 29 13.60 6.49 -5.69
N ARG A 30 14.76 6.21 -6.30
CA ARG A 30 15.54 5.00 -6.00
C ARG A 30 16.00 4.97 -4.55
N ALA A 31 16.42 6.10 -3.99
CA ALA A 31 16.83 6.20 -2.59
C ALA A 31 15.67 5.82 -1.65
N TYR A 32 14.45 6.33 -1.89
CA TYR A 32 13.27 5.96 -1.10
C TYR A 32 12.88 4.49 -1.26
N ARG A 33 12.89 3.94 -2.48
CA ARG A 33 12.61 2.51 -2.70
C ARG A 33 13.63 1.58 -2.08
N ASN A 34 14.90 2.00 -2.04
CA ASN A 34 15.92 1.24 -1.33
C ASN A 34 15.67 1.27 0.18
N SER A 35 15.33 2.45 0.74
CA SER A 35 15.02 2.54 2.17
C SER A 35 13.80 1.73 2.58
N VAL A 36 12.78 1.58 1.72
CA VAL A 36 11.62 0.69 1.97
C VAL A 36 12.09 -0.71 2.31
N ARG A 37 12.90 -1.32 1.44
CA ARG A 37 13.43 -2.68 1.64
C ARG A 37 14.26 -2.78 2.92
N VAL A 38 15.14 -1.79 3.14
CA VAL A 38 16.00 -1.76 4.33
C VAL A 38 15.17 -1.70 5.60
N ILE A 39 14.12 -0.88 5.63
CA ILE A 39 13.23 -0.73 6.79
C ILE A 39 12.42 -2.02 7.03
N GLU A 40 11.87 -2.63 5.97
CA GLU A 40 11.10 -3.86 6.07
C GLU A 40 11.93 -5.03 6.61
N ASP A 41 13.18 -5.16 6.12
CA ASP A 41 14.08 -6.26 6.49
C ASP A 41 14.84 -6.01 7.81
N TYR A 42 14.72 -4.82 8.40
CA TYR A 42 15.49 -4.47 9.60
C TYR A 42 14.97 -5.22 10.83
N PRO A 43 15.86 -5.92 11.60
CA PRO A 43 15.43 -6.82 12.65
C PRO A 43 14.86 -6.12 13.88
N GLU A 44 15.22 -4.85 14.10
CA GLU A 44 14.78 -4.06 15.24
C GLU A 44 13.71 -3.05 14.84
N SER A 45 12.96 -2.51 15.80
CA SER A 45 12.00 -1.46 15.57
C SER A 45 12.70 -0.17 15.15
N VAL A 46 12.59 0.21 13.89
CA VAL A 46 13.14 1.47 13.36
C VAL A 46 12.50 2.68 14.05
N ALA A 47 11.24 2.57 14.49
CA ALA A 47 10.58 3.60 15.25
C ALA A 47 11.21 3.81 16.64
N ASP A 48 11.62 2.74 17.30
CA ASP A 48 12.25 2.84 18.62
C ASP A 48 13.68 3.35 18.51
N LEU A 49 14.40 2.92 17.47
CA LEU A 49 15.73 3.48 17.15
C LEU A 49 15.65 4.97 16.80
N ALA A 50 14.61 5.41 16.09
CA ALA A 50 14.41 6.82 15.75
C ALA A 50 14.20 7.72 16.99
N ARG A 51 13.62 7.17 18.05
CA ARG A 51 13.42 7.86 19.36
C ARG A 51 14.66 7.82 20.25
N ASN A 52 15.59 6.93 19.97
CA ASN A 52 16.82 6.82 20.75
C ASN A 52 17.81 7.89 20.32
N GLU A 53 18.01 8.93 21.13
CA GLU A 53 18.92 10.04 20.86
C GLU A 53 20.38 9.60 20.69
N SER A 54 20.77 8.43 21.24
CA SER A 54 22.11 7.87 21.15
C SER A 54 22.35 7.06 19.87
N PHE A 55 21.34 6.86 19.03
CA PHE A 55 21.41 6.09 17.79
C PHE A 55 21.22 6.99 16.57
N ASP A 56 22.16 6.92 15.63
CA ASP A 56 22.02 7.60 14.34
C ASP A 56 21.44 6.64 13.30
N LEU A 57 20.24 6.96 12.81
CA LEU A 57 19.59 6.15 11.76
C LEU A 57 20.42 6.03 10.48
N THR A 58 21.38 6.93 10.27
CA THR A 58 22.30 6.85 9.11
C THR A 58 23.35 5.75 9.25
N ASP A 59 23.52 5.17 10.44
CA ASP A 59 24.33 3.98 10.66
C ASP A 59 23.69 2.71 10.05
N ILE A 60 22.39 2.76 9.76
CA ILE A 60 21.71 1.69 9.03
C ILE A 60 22.11 1.76 7.55
N PRO A 61 22.78 0.73 7.01
CA PRO A 61 23.18 0.73 5.60
C PRO A 61 22.00 0.90 4.65
N GLY A 62 22.00 1.95 3.85
CA GLY A 62 20.90 2.27 2.92
C GLY A 62 19.92 3.33 3.43
N ILE A 63 20.07 3.81 4.65
CA ILE A 63 19.36 4.96 5.19
C ILE A 63 20.30 6.18 5.17
N GLY A 64 20.03 7.14 4.30
CA GLY A 64 20.76 8.41 4.26
C GLY A 64 20.06 9.52 5.05
N ASP A 65 20.75 10.66 5.26
CA ASP A 65 20.25 11.81 6.04
C ASP A 65 18.81 12.23 5.70
N ALA A 66 18.47 12.31 4.41
CA ALA A 66 17.15 12.74 3.97
C ALA A 66 16.05 11.75 4.38
N VAL A 67 16.35 10.45 4.39
CA VAL A 67 15.44 9.40 4.82
C VAL A 67 15.36 9.37 6.35
N ALA A 68 16.50 9.41 7.03
CA ALA A 68 16.58 9.44 8.49
C ALA A 68 15.74 10.57 9.11
N LYS A 69 15.88 11.79 8.57
CA LYS A 69 15.08 12.96 8.99
C LYS A 69 13.58 12.72 8.81
N LYS A 70 13.17 12.09 7.70
CA LYS A 70 11.75 11.79 7.42
C LYS A 70 11.22 10.69 8.33
N ILE A 71 12.02 9.66 8.64
CA ILE A 71 11.64 8.63 9.60
C ILE A 71 11.36 9.27 10.97
N LYS A 72 12.23 10.15 11.45
CA LYS A 72 12.02 10.86 12.72
C LYS A 72 10.71 11.65 12.71
N VAL A 73 10.48 12.46 11.66
CA VAL A 73 9.24 13.24 11.54
C VAL A 73 8.02 12.31 11.53
N LEU A 74 8.05 11.23 10.77
CA LEU A 74 6.94 10.27 10.69
C LEU A 74 6.66 9.59 12.04
N VAL A 75 7.70 9.22 12.77
CA VAL A 75 7.59 8.57 14.09
C VAL A 75 7.07 9.54 15.15
N ASP A 76 7.43 10.82 15.07
CA ASP A 76 7.03 11.85 16.01
C ASP A 76 5.60 12.36 15.76
N THR A 77 5.24 12.56 14.49
CA THR A 77 3.97 13.19 14.09
C THR A 77 2.92 12.22 13.58
N GLY A 78 3.33 11.01 13.19
CA GLY A 78 2.46 10.03 12.52
C GLY A 78 2.25 10.30 11.03
N GLU A 79 2.85 11.36 10.48
CA GLU A 79 2.63 11.79 9.10
C GLU A 79 3.93 12.26 8.43
N LEU A 80 3.96 12.16 7.09
CA LEU A 80 5.00 12.75 6.26
C LEU A 80 4.45 14.01 5.56
N PRO A 81 4.87 15.22 5.94
CA PRO A 81 4.36 16.45 5.33
C PRO A 81 4.45 16.47 3.80
N GLN A 82 5.59 16.02 3.25
CA GLN A 82 5.77 15.94 1.79
C GLN A 82 4.77 14.97 1.12
N LEU A 83 4.39 13.89 1.79
CA LEU A 83 3.38 12.96 1.28
C LEU A 83 1.99 13.61 1.26
N GLN A 84 1.66 14.35 2.31
CA GLN A 84 0.39 15.10 2.40
C GLN A 84 0.31 16.20 1.33
N GLU A 85 1.40 16.95 1.11
CA GLU A 85 1.48 17.94 0.03
C GLU A 85 1.26 17.32 -1.35
N LEU A 86 1.87 16.17 -1.62
CA LEU A 86 1.68 15.46 -2.90
C LEU A 86 0.24 14.96 -3.05
N LYS A 87 -0.35 14.40 -2.00
CA LYS A 87 -1.76 13.96 -2.01
C LYS A 87 -2.72 15.13 -2.23
N ALA A 88 -2.42 16.30 -1.70
CA ALA A 88 -3.24 17.49 -1.91
C ALA A 88 -3.16 18.03 -3.35
N THR A 89 -2.08 17.74 -4.08
CA THR A 89 -1.89 18.20 -5.47
C THR A 89 -2.33 17.19 -6.54
N ILE A 90 -2.43 15.92 -6.18
CA ILE A 90 -2.83 14.85 -7.08
C ILE A 90 -4.30 14.50 -6.79
N PRO A 91 -5.20 14.52 -7.79
CA PRO A 91 -6.59 14.13 -7.58
C PRO A 91 -6.71 12.72 -6.97
N GLU A 92 -7.64 12.53 -6.04
CA GLU A 92 -7.85 11.25 -5.36
C GLU A 92 -8.14 10.12 -6.36
N SER A 93 -8.90 10.42 -7.41
CA SER A 93 -9.20 9.48 -8.49
C SER A 93 -7.94 8.97 -9.22
N VAL A 94 -6.88 9.77 -9.29
CA VAL A 94 -5.59 9.35 -9.85
C VAL A 94 -4.83 8.43 -8.91
N LEU A 95 -5.00 8.60 -7.59
CA LEU A 95 -4.42 7.68 -6.61
C LEU A 95 -4.99 6.27 -6.77
N ASP A 96 -6.26 6.14 -7.15
CA ASP A 96 -6.89 4.85 -7.43
C ASP A 96 -6.26 4.14 -8.63
N LEU A 97 -5.77 4.89 -9.64
CA LEU A 97 -5.03 4.30 -10.76
C LEU A 97 -3.75 3.59 -10.29
N LEU A 98 -3.08 4.13 -9.27
CA LEU A 98 -1.86 3.54 -8.72
C LEU A 98 -2.11 2.23 -7.95
N ARG A 99 -3.35 2.01 -7.51
CA ARG A 99 -3.78 0.79 -6.82
C ARG A 99 -4.11 -0.37 -7.78
N VAL A 100 -4.22 -0.09 -9.08
CA VAL A 100 -4.54 -1.13 -10.07
C VAL A 100 -3.36 -2.09 -10.21
N PRO A 101 -3.54 -3.40 -9.96
CA PRO A 101 -2.50 -4.40 -10.14
C PRO A 101 -1.85 -4.33 -11.54
N GLY A 102 -0.53 -4.28 -11.58
CA GLY A 102 0.23 -4.14 -12.84
C GLY A 102 0.33 -2.70 -13.39
N MET A 103 -0.30 -1.73 -12.72
CA MET A 103 -0.19 -0.31 -13.01
C MET A 103 0.88 0.31 -12.10
N GLY A 104 2.10 0.50 -12.61
CA GLY A 104 3.12 1.25 -11.86
C GLY A 104 2.99 2.77 -12.11
N PRO A 105 3.58 3.62 -11.24
CA PRO A 105 3.46 5.07 -11.32
C PRO A 105 3.84 5.67 -12.67
N LYS A 106 4.86 5.13 -13.35
CA LYS A 106 5.25 5.55 -14.70
C LYS A 106 4.14 5.33 -15.73
N LYS A 107 3.49 4.15 -15.68
CA LYS A 107 2.40 3.84 -16.60
C LYS A 107 1.20 4.74 -16.33
N ALA A 108 0.85 4.93 -15.06
CA ALA A 108 -0.22 5.84 -14.66
C ALA A 108 0.05 7.27 -15.14
N ALA A 109 1.30 7.77 -14.97
CA ALA A 109 1.69 9.08 -15.46
C ALA A 109 1.58 9.23 -16.98
N VAL A 110 1.92 8.20 -17.75
CA VAL A 110 1.77 8.21 -19.22
C VAL A 110 0.29 8.24 -19.60
N LEU A 111 -0.55 7.40 -18.98
CA LEU A 111 -1.99 7.36 -19.25
C LEU A 111 -2.67 8.68 -18.90
N TYR A 112 -2.32 9.26 -17.77
CA TYR A 112 -2.81 10.56 -17.35
C TYR A 112 -2.44 11.67 -18.33
N LYS A 113 -1.17 11.69 -18.81
CA LYS A 113 -0.68 12.75 -19.72
C LYS A 113 -1.12 12.59 -21.16
N GLU A 114 -1.10 11.36 -21.68
CA GLU A 114 -1.31 11.10 -23.12
C GLU A 114 -2.78 10.81 -23.46
N LEU A 115 -3.56 10.28 -22.52
CA LEU A 115 -4.94 9.90 -22.74
C LEU A 115 -5.94 10.66 -21.86
N ASP A 116 -5.46 11.56 -20.99
CA ASP A 116 -6.27 12.29 -20.00
C ASP A 116 -7.11 11.35 -19.10
N VAL A 117 -6.52 10.22 -18.73
CA VAL A 117 -7.14 9.22 -17.83
C VAL A 117 -7.03 9.72 -16.41
N GLN A 118 -8.14 10.10 -15.80
CA GLN A 118 -8.20 10.66 -14.45
C GLN A 118 -8.94 9.77 -13.45
N SER A 119 -9.58 8.69 -13.93
CA SER A 119 -10.36 7.76 -13.09
C SER A 119 -10.22 6.32 -13.58
N LEU A 120 -10.68 5.36 -12.76
CA LEU A 120 -10.76 3.95 -13.17
C LEU A 120 -11.72 3.74 -14.33
N GLU A 121 -12.80 4.54 -14.41
CA GLU A 121 -13.77 4.53 -15.48
C GLU A 121 -13.15 4.99 -16.81
N ASP A 122 -12.41 6.10 -16.81
CA ASP A 122 -11.68 6.59 -17.98
C ASP A 122 -10.66 5.56 -18.46
N LEU A 123 -9.96 4.92 -17.50
CA LEU A 123 -9.00 3.87 -17.81
C LEU A 123 -9.67 2.66 -18.47
N ALA A 124 -10.81 2.23 -17.93
CA ALA A 124 -11.58 1.12 -18.50
C ALA A 124 -12.08 1.45 -19.92
N GLU A 125 -12.57 2.67 -20.14
CA GLU A 125 -13.01 3.13 -21.44
C GLU A 125 -11.85 3.22 -22.44
N ALA A 126 -10.71 3.78 -22.04
CA ALA A 126 -9.52 3.85 -22.87
C ALA A 126 -9.02 2.45 -23.28
N CYS A 127 -9.12 1.45 -22.37
CA CYS A 127 -8.80 0.06 -22.68
C CYS A 127 -9.80 -0.56 -23.65
N ARG A 128 -11.13 -0.39 -23.45
CA ARG A 128 -12.17 -0.93 -24.35
C ARG A 128 -12.07 -0.37 -25.76
N ASN A 129 -11.68 0.89 -25.87
CA ASN A 129 -11.49 1.59 -27.16
C ASN A 129 -10.09 1.37 -27.77
N ASP A 130 -9.31 0.42 -27.23
CA ASP A 130 -7.97 0.07 -27.69
C ASP A 130 -6.94 1.22 -27.69
N ARG A 131 -7.23 2.31 -27.00
CA ARG A 131 -6.35 3.49 -26.92
C ARG A 131 -5.06 3.18 -26.15
N VAL A 132 -5.15 2.35 -25.10
CA VAL A 132 -4.02 2.01 -24.23
C VAL A 132 -2.98 1.16 -24.97
N LYS A 133 -3.38 0.11 -25.69
CA LYS A 133 -2.44 -0.78 -26.40
C LYS A 133 -1.64 -0.09 -27.50
N ASN A 134 -2.14 1.06 -28.01
CA ASN A 134 -1.50 1.84 -29.07
C ASN A 134 -0.43 2.80 -28.53
N LEU A 135 -0.33 2.97 -27.21
CA LEU A 135 0.71 3.80 -26.58
C LEU A 135 2.06 3.09 -26.58
N LYS A 136 3.12 3.87 -26.76
CA LYS A 136 4.50 3.35 -26.67
C LYS A 136 4.77 2.77 -25.28
N GLY A 137 5.21 1.52 -25.26
CA GLY A 137 5.49 0.79 -24.00
C GLY A 137 4.28 0.06 -23.42
N PHE A 138 3.13 0.13 -24.10
CA PHE A 138 1.94 -0.67 -23.80
C PHE A 138 1.69 -1.63 -24.96
N GLY A 139 1.04 -2.72 -24.69
CA GLY A 139 0.65 -3.69 -25.71
C GLY A 139 -0.62 -4.41 -25.28
N ALA A 140 -1.16 -5.29 -26.13
CA ALA A 140 -2.42 -5.98 -25.86
C ALA A 140 -2.40 -6.75 -24.51
N LYS A 141 -1.28 -7.40 -24.16
CA LYS A 141 -1.14 -8.07 -22.86
C LYS A 141 -1.20 -7.10 -21.68
N THR A 142 -0.57 -5.93 -21.81
CA THR A 142 -0.61 -4.90 -20.75
C THR A 142 -2.02 -4.33 -20.61
N GLN A 143 -2.71 -4.05 -21.73
CA GLN A 143 -4.09 -3.57 -21.70
C GLN A 143 -5.02 -4.59 -21.03
N GLN A 144 -4.88 -5.89 -21.34
CA GLN A 144 -5.69 -6.91 -20.70
C GLN A 144 -5.40 -7.01 -19.20
N ALA A 145 -4.13 -7.01 -18.80
CA ALA A 145 -3.76 -7.03 -17.39
C ALA A 145 -4.29 -5.80 -16.63
N ILE A 146 -4.37 -4.63 -17.28
CA ILE A 146 -4.98 -3.44 -16.70
C ILE A 146 -6.49 -3.64 -16.52
N LEU A 147 -7.19 -4.17 -17.51
CA LEU A 147 -8.63 -4.46 -17.41
C LEU A 147 -8.93 -5.42 -16.27
N ASP A 148 -8.16 -6.49 -16.16
CA ASP A 148 -8.29 -7.46 -15.06
C ASP A 148 -7.99 -6.78 -13.70
N GLY A 149 -6.96 -5.94 -13.65
CA GLY A 149 -6.59 -5.17 -12.47
C GLY A 149 -7.65 -4.15 -12.03
N ILE A 150 -8.34 -3.50 -12.98
CA ILE A 150 -9.44 -2.57 -12.66
C ILE A 150 -10.57 -3.30 -11.92
N GLN A 151 -10.92 -4.52 -12.36
CA GLN A 151 -11.95 -5.32 -11.69
C GLN A 151 -11.56 -5.64 -10.24
N ILE A 152 -10.28 -5.97 -10.01
CA ILE A 152 -9.76 -6.22 -8.67
C ILE A 152 -9.79 -4.95 -7.82
N ALA A 153 -9.34 -3.82 -8.36
CA ALA A 153 -9.32 -2.55 -7.65
C ALA A 153 -10.74 -2.04 -7.32
N ALA A 154 -11.68 -2.20 -8.25
CA ALA A 154 -13.09 -1.84 -8.04
C ALA A 154 -13.70 -2.69 -6.92
N ALA A 155 -13.47 -4.01 -6.94
CA ALA A 155 -13.94 -4.89 -5.87
C ALA A 155 -13.32 -4.56 -4.50
N ALA A 156 -12.05 -4.14 -4.47
CA ALA A 156 -11.37 -3.72 -3.25
C ALA A 156 -11.89 -2.37 -2.69
N ASN A 157 -12.41 -1.50 -3.56
CA ASN A 157 -13.01 -0.22 -3.18
C ASN A 157 -14.49 -0.35 -2.77
N GLU A 158 -15.15 -1.47 -3.06
CA GLU A 158 -16.50 -1.73 -2.58
C GLU A 158 -16.50 -1.92 -1.06
N ARG A 159 -16.85 -0.84 -0.35
CA ARG A 159 -17.10 -0.94 1.09
C ARG A 159 -18.44 -1.62 1.32
N ILE A 160 -18.42 -2.73 2.02
CA ILE A 160 -19.65 -3.45 2.41
C ILE A 160 -20.22 -2.87 3.70
N TYR A 161 -21.55 -2.89 3.85
CA TYR A 161 -22.18 -2.55 5.11
C TYR A 161 -21.74 -3.50 6.21
N TRP A 162 -21.64 -2.97 7.44
CA TRP A 162 -21.17 -3.74 8.61
C TRP A 162 -21.95 -5.04 8.80
N ALA A 163 -23.27 -5.03 8.56
CA ALA A 163 -24.10 -6.24 8.66
C ALA A 163 -23.63 -7.36 7.69
N THR A 164 -23.30 -7.02 6.45
CA THR A 164 -22.77 -7.98 5.47
C THR A 164 -21.36 -8.45 5.87
N ALA A 165 -20.53 -7.53 6.40
CA ALA A 165 -19.22 -7.88 6.94
C ALA A 165 -19.34 -8.86 8.12
N ASP A 166 -20.34 -8.68 9.01
CA ASP A 166 -20.57 -9.58 10.13
C ASP A 166 -20.94 -10.99 9.68
N GLU A 167 -21.77 -11.15 8.66
CA GLU A 167 -22.07 -12.47 8.09
C GLU A 167 -20.79 -13.18 7.58
N LEU A 168 -19.92 -12.45 6.89
CA LEU A 168 -18.62 -12.97 6.42
C LEU A 168 -17.72 -13.36 7.59
N VAL A 169 -17.64 -12.51 8.61
CA VAL A 169 -16.87 -12.76 9.84
C VAL A 169 -17.37 -14.03 10.54
N GLN A 170 -18.66 -14.25 10.67
CA GLN A 170 -19.20 -15.46 11.30
C GLN A 170 -18.85 -16.72 10.51
N ARG A 171 -18.90 -16.66 9.18
CA ARG A 171 -18.48 -17.77 8.31
C ARG A 171 -17.00 -18.06 8.44
N LEU A 172 -16.13 -17.02 8.38
CA LEU A 172 -14.68 -17.14 8.56
C LEU A 172 -14.35 -17.68 9.95
N ARG A 173 -14.97 -17.16 11.00
CA ARG A 173 -14.79 -17.64 12.37
C ARG A 173 -15.11 -19.12 12.50
N THR A 174 -16.22 -19.55 11.91
CA THR A 174 -16.65 -20.96 11.90
C THR A 174 -15.66 -21.85 11.14
N HIS A 175 -15.12 -21.35 10.02
CA HIS A 175 -14.15 -22.08 9.23
C HIS A 175 -12.80 -22.19 9.94
N LEU A 176 -12.28 -21.08 10.45
CA LEU A 176 -10.96 -21.00 11.07
C LEU A 176 -10.91 -21.74 12.43
N LYS A 177 -12.01 -21.78 13.18
CA LYS A 177 -12.11 -22.59 14.41
C LYS A 177 -11.94 -24.10 14.19
N LYS A 178 -12.06 -24.61 12.96
CA LYS A 178 -11.77 -26.01 12.63
C LYS A 178 -10.27 -26.30 12.60
N CYS A 179 -9.43 -25.29 12.50
CA CYS A 179 -8.00 -25.44 12.51
C CYS A 179 -7.48 -25.53 13.95
N LYS A 180 -7.01 -26.71 14.35
CA LYS A 180 -6.51 -26.99 15.72
C LYS A 180 -5.26 -26.17 16.09
N ALA A 181 -4.57 -25.58 15.10
CA ALA A 181 -3.40 -24.74 15.33
C ALA A 181 -3.76 -23.32 15.79
N ILE A 182 -5.03 -22.91 15.61
CA ILE A 182 -5.53 -21.59 15.99
C ILE A 182 -6.10 -21.69 17.41
N GLN A 183 -5.48 -20.99 18.35
CA GLN A 183 -5.92 -20.93 19.74
C GLN A 183 -6.76 -19.69 20.03
N GLU A 184 -6.36 -18.57 19.43
CA GLU A 184 -7.05 -17.28 19.56
C GLU A 184 -7.36 -16.72 18.17
N LEU A 185 -8.56 -16.18 18.01
CA LEU A 185 -9.03 -15.59 16.77
C LEU A 185 -9.86 -14.35 17.08
N GLU A 186 -9.34 -13.19 16.71
CA GLU A 186 -10.02 -11.92 16.82
C GLU A 186 -10.12 -11.22 15.47
N PHE A 187 -11.24 -10.48 15.26
CA PHE A 187 -11.41 -9.59 14.12
C PHE A 187 -11.19 -8.16 14.60
N ALA A 188 -10.33 -7.42 13.91
CA ALA A 188 -9.86 -6.09 14.28
C ALA A 188 -10.33 -5.00 13.29
N GLY A 189 -9.60 -3.90 13.22
CA GLY A 189 -9.79 -2.84 12.24
C GLY A 189 -11.14 -2.11 12.30
N SER A 190 -11.65 -1.74 11.14
CA SER A 190 -12.91 -1.00 11.00
C SER A 190 -14.13 -1.82 11.42
N TYR A 191 -14.07 -3.13 11.23
CA TYR A 191 -15.12 -4.05 11.68
C TYR A 191 -15.30 -4.01 13.20
N ARG A 192 -14.22 -4.18 13.98
CA ARG A 192 -14.27 -4.14 15.45
C ARG A 192 -14.76 -2.79 15.99
N ARG A 193 -14.44 -1.71 15.31
CA ARG A 193 -14.88 -0.36 15.69
C ARG A 193 -16.34 -0.07 15.35
N GLY A 194 -17.08 -1.01 14.77
CA GLY A 194 -18.50 -0.86 14.45
C GLY A 194 -18.80 0.25 13.45
N LYS A 195 -17.89 0.52 12.49
CA LYS A 195 -18.15 1.51 11.46
C LYS A 195 -19.28 1.02 10.53
N GLU A 196 -20.12 1.93 10.06
CA GLU A 196 -21.26 1.65 9.19
C GLU A 196 -20.87 0.84 7.95
N THR A 197 -19.67 1.09 7.41
CA THR A 197 -19.10 0.34 6.29
C THR A 197 -17.69 -0.15 6.61
N VAL A 198 -17.35 -1.32 6.07
CA VAL A 198 -16.09 -2.03 6.25
C VAL A 198 -15.45 -2.23 4.87
N GLY A 199 -14.19 -1.83 4.69
CA GLY A 199 -13.45 -2.00 3.44
C GLY A 199 -12.62 -3.28 3.43
N ASP A 200 -12.09 -3.66 4.61
CA ASP A 200 -11.24 -4.82 4.83
C ASP A 200 -11.60 -5.52 6.13
N LEU A 201 -11.24 -6.79 6.24
CA LEU A 201 -11.41 -7.59 7.45
C LEU A 201 -10.03 -7.99 7.99
N ASP A 202 -9.59 -7.27 9.01
CA ASP A 202 -8.36 -7.61 9.74
C ASP A 202 -8.61 -8.80 10.65
N VAL A 203 -7.80 -9.85 10.52
CA VAL A 203 -7.90 -11.06 11.34
C VAL A 203 -6.62 -11.26 12.13
N LEU A 204 -6.74 -11.25 13.45
CA LEU A 204 -5.65 -11.57 14.38
C LEU A 204 -5.76 -13.03 14.77
N VAL A 205 -4.69 -13.77 14.57
CA VAL A 205 -4.63 -15.22 14.87
C VAL A 205 -3.48 -15.48 15.84
N GLY A 206 -3.81 -16.01 17.02
CA GLY A 206 -2.86 -16.57 17.98
C GLY A 206 -2.79 -18.09 17.81
N GLY A 207 -1.56 -18.66 17.74
CA GLY A 207 -1.33 -20.09 17.58
C GLY A 207 -0.27 -20.63 18.51
N CYS A 208 -0.18 -21.95 18.66
CA CYS A 208 0.89 -22.62 19.40
C CYS A 208 2.26 -22.32 18.79
N HIS A 209 3.24 -21.98 19.61
CA HIS A 209 4.66 -21.98 19.26
C HIS A 209 5.06 -23.39 18.77
N GLY A 210 5.25 -23.57 17.47
CA GLY A 210 5.71 -24.87 16.96
C GLY A 210 5.72 -25.10 15.46
N LEU A 211 5.14 -24.21 14.63
CA LEU A 211 5.20 -24.39 13.19
C LEU A 211 6.04 -23.27 12.54
N ARG A 212 7.36 -23.53 12.42
CA ARG A 212 8.17 -22.86 11.41
C ARG A 212 7.76 -23.43 10.04
N GLY A 213 6.71 -22.88 9.47
CA GLY A 213 6.30 -23.14 8.10
C GLY A 213 6.71 -21.98 7.21
N SER A 214 7.70 -22.22 6.34
CA SER A 214 8.02 -21.33 5.23
C SER A 214 6.80 -21.23 4.32
N TRP A 215 6.27 -20.03 4.16
CA TRP A 215 5.30 -19.72 3.11
C TRP A 215 6.10 -19.30 1.87
N SER A 216 6.01 -20.13 0.84
CA SER A 216 6.52 -19.85 -0.52
C SER A 216 5.48 -19.07 -1.28
#